data_7161d642cd29490d7e05821124842c58
#
_entry.id   7161d642cd29490d7e05821124842c58
#
_cell.length_a   1.000
_cell.length_b   1.000
_cell.length_c   1.000
_cell.angle_alpha   90.00
_cell.angle_beta   90.00
_cell.angle_gamma   90.00
#
_symmetry.space_group_name_H-M   'P 1'
#
loop_
_entity.id
_entity.type
_entity.pdbx_description
1 polymer ?
#
loop_
_entity_poly.entity_id
_entity_poly.type
_entity_poly.pdbx_seq_one_letter_code
_entity_poly.pdbx_strand_id
1 'polypeptide(L)'
;MEIVEYRGVEGLVAAEVTQDDAEGYVAGTPFAVAGVAQIERTTESSSEAHYYDNIPAIVVMSESSDTVTINASALPLDVVAKLTGQDYDPATGSLVEGLRDVKYFAIGYQTKKTNGDIMYVWRYKGTFNVPDETNITEDASTTANGQQLVYTGISTSHKFAKTGKGAKALVVDTAKELANVSAFFAAVTTPDDLAAATQRTVTITQGAGTTLTVVKNGSIPVANNDKVNDGDRLTITVTGGTVTVNAQAFFSGDTHVVSGNVAIVSTAG
;
A
#
# COMPACT_ATOMS: atom_id res chain seq x y z
N MET A 1 17.17 11.15 14.31
CA MET A 1 16.63 10.64 13.02
C MET A 1 16.64 9.12 13.14
N GLU A 2 15.49 8.48 13.07
CA GLU A 2 15.38 7.02 13.08
C GLU A 2 15.85 6.48 11.73
N ILE A 3 16.71 5.47 11.72
CA ILE A 3 17.14 4.78 10.50
C ILE A 3 16.18 3.62 10.27
N VAL A 4 15.46 3.66 9.17
CA VAL A 4 14.43 2.68 8.81
C VAL A 4 14.71 2.18 7.39
N GLU A 5 14.63 0.88 7.19
CA GLU A 5 14.80 0.22 5.89
C GLU A 5 13.51 -0.49 5.47
N TYR A 6 13.37 -0.79 4.17
CA TYR A 6 12.30 -1.62 3.66
C TYR A 6 12.59 -3.09 3.92
N ARG A 7 11.58 -3.81 4.44
CA ARG A 7 11.69 -5.22 4.78
C ARG A 7 10.43 -5.98 4.37
N GLY A 8 10.41 -6.42 3.14
CA GLY A 8 9.33 -7.25 2.61
C GLY A 8 8.34 -6.46 1.76
N VAL A 9 7.79 -7.15 0.77
CA VAL A 9 6.74 -6.70 -0.13
C VAL A 9 5.68 -7.80 -0.18
N GLU A 10 4.41 -7.42 -0.22
CA GLU A 10 3.30 -8.36 -0.25
C GLU A 10 2.04 -7.74 -0.88
N GLY A 11 1.03 -8.59 -1.15
CA GLY A 11 -0.30 -8.15 -1.53
C GLY A 11 -0.37 -7.55 -2.94
N LEU A 12 0.35 -8.13 -3.92
CA LEU A 12 0.29 -7.67 -5.30
C LEU A 12 -1.10 -7.91 -5.91
N VAL A 13 -1.75 -6.82 -6.29
CA VAL A 13 -3.05 -6.79 -6.98
C VAL A 13 -2.95 -5.98 -8.26
N ALA A 14 -3.82 -6.29 -9.21
CA ALA A 14 -3.97 -5.51 -10.44
C ALA A 14 -5.46 -5.20 -10.67
N ALA A 15 -5.74 -4.09 -11.36
CA ALA A 15 -7.07 -3.71 -11.80
C ALA A 15 -7.00 -3.15 -13.21
N GLU A 16 -7.88 -3.58 -14.11
CA GLU A 16 -7.94 -3.08 -15.49
C GLU A 16 -8.40 -1.61 -15.46
N VAL A 17 -7.69 -0.73 -16.17
CA VAL A 17 -8.09 0.68 -16.32
C VAL A 17 -9.02 0.76 -17.51
N THR A 18 -10.27 1.09 -17.26
CA THR A 18 -11.33 1.14 -18.28
C THR A 18 -11.56 2.55 -18.82
N GLN A 19 -11.17 3.57 -18.08
CA GLN A 19 -11.24 4.97 -18.51
C GLN A 19 -10.07 5.77 -17.91
N ASP A 20 -9.45 6.60 -18.73
CA ASP A 20 -8.44 7.58 -18.31
C ASP A 20 -8.39 8.72 -19.32
N ASP A 21 -9.24 9.72 -19.10
CA ASP A 21 -9.42 10.88 -19.95
C ASP A 21 -9.70 12.17 -19.13
N ALA A 22 -10.13 13.22 -19.81
CA ALA A 22 -10.44 14.49 -19.13
C ALA A 22 -11.67 14.40 -18.20
N GLU A 23 -12.58 13.46 -18.44
CA GLU A 23 -13.82 13.31 -17.72
C GLU A 23 -13.65 12.45 -16.46
N GLY A 24 -12.70 11.49 -16.47
CA GLY A 24 -12.49 10.64 -15.31
C GLY A 24 -11.36 9.62 -15.44
N TYR A 25 -11.07 9.01 -14.29
CA TYR A 25 -10.24 7.83 -14.17
C TYR A 25 -11.08 6.72 -13.52
N VAL A 26 -11.24 5.60 -14.22
CA VAL A 26 -12.00 4.44 -13.74
C VAL A 26 -11.18 3.17 -13.92
N ALA A 27 -11.07 2.41 -12.86
CA ALA A 27 -10.46 1.07 -12.87
C ALA A 27 -11.47 0.03 -12.36
N GLY A 28 -11.35 -1.18 -12.87
CA GLY A 28 -12.15 -2.31 -12.45
C GLY A 28 -11.82 -2.80 -11.04
N THR A 29 -12.50 -3.85 -10.62
CA THR A 29 -12.24 -4.48 -9.32
C THR A 29 -10.84 -5.08 -9.28
N PRO A 30 -10.05 -4.78 -8.24
CA PRO A 30 -8.74 -5.38 -8.06
C PRO A 30 -8.80 -6.91 -7.91
N PHE A 31 -7.84 -7.60 -8.50
CA PHE A 31 -7.65 -9.04 -8.36
C PHE A 31 -6.21 -9.37 -7.99
N ALA A 32 -6.01 -10.45 -7.26
CA ALA A 32 -4.68 -10.93 -6.90
C ALA A 32 -3.93 -11.42 -8.15
N VAL A 33 -2.64 -11.07 -8.25
CA VAL A 33 -1.81 -11.48 -9.39
C VAL A 33 -1.07 -12.77 -9.07
N ALA A 34 -0.17 -12.73 -8.07
CA ALA A 34 0.63 -13.86 -7.63
C ALA A 34 1.30 -13.55 -6.29
N GLY A 35 1.93 -14.55 -5.66
CA GLY A 35 2.86 -14.30 -4.58
C GLY A 35 4.08 -13.53 -5.09
N VAL A 36 4.44 -12.42 -4.43
CA VAL A 36 5.56 -11.57 -4.83
C VAL A 36 6.78 -11.82 -3.97
N ALA A 37 7.94 -12.00 -4.61
CA ALA A 37 9.24 -12.13 -3.95
C ALA A 37 9.99 -10.80 -3.92
N GLN A 38 9.90 -10.01 -5.00
CA GLN A 38 10.60 -8.73 -5.12
C GLN A 38 9.86 -7.82 -6.09
N ILE A 39 9.86 -6.52 -5.77
CA ILE A 39 9.44 -5.46 -6.70
C ILE A 39 10.57 -4.44 -6.76
N GLU A 40 11.04 -4.19 -7.97
CA GLU A 40 12.04 -3.16 -8.25
C GLU A 40 11.44 -2.10 -9.18
N ARG A 41 11.68 -0.83 -8.90
CA ARG A 41 11.21 0.27 -9.73
C ARG A 41 12.36 1.15 -10.19
N THR A 42 12.41 1.39 -11.47
CA THR A 42 13.30 2.37 -12.09
C THR A 42 12.46 3.41 -12.81
N THR A 43 12.79 4.69 -12.59
CA THR A 43 12.18 5.81 -13.32
C THR A 43 13.16 6.33 -14.34
N GLU A 44 12.75 6.37 -15.60
CA GLU A 44 13.54 7.00 -16.65
C GLU A 44 13.40 8.53 -16.51
N SER A 45 14.52 9.19 -16.30
CA SER A 45 14.60 10.64 -16.25
C SER A 45 15.78 11.13 -17.09
N SER A 46 15.59 12.25 -17.78
CA SER A 46 16.66 12.95 -18.46
C SER A 46 16.74 14.38 -17.95
N SER A 47 17.95 14.90 -17.87
CA SER A 47 18.17 16.31 -17.57
C SER A 47 19.21 16.87 -18.55
N GLU A 48 18.88 18.00 -19.16
CA GLU A 48 19.75 18.69 -20.11
C GLU A 48 19.94 20.14 -19.67
N ALA A 49 21.21 20.56 -19.60
CA ALA A 49 21.55 21.93 -19.29
C ALA A 49 21.67 22.75 -20.59
N HIS A 50 20.91 23.80 -20.71
CA HIS A 50 21.00 24.76 -21.81
C HIS A 50 21.87 25.94 -21.41
N TYR A 51 22.81 26.29 -22.27
CA TYR A 51 23.80 27.30 -22.02
C TYR A 51 23.45 28.56 -22.80
N TYR A 52 23.51 29.72 -22.14
CA TYR A 52 23.46 31.05 -22.74
C TYR A 52 24.68 31.84 -22.26
N ASP A 53 25.33 32.54 -23.19
CA ASP A 53 26.57 33.29 -22.93
C ASP A 53 27.67 32.45 -22.23
N ASN A 54 27.79 31.17 -22.62
CA ASN A 54 28.72 30.20 -22.06
C ASN A 54 28.48 29.84 -20.57
N ILE A 55 27.30 30.18 -20.04
CA ILE A 55 26.91 29.86 -18.66
C ILE A 55 25.66 28.95 -18.70
N PRO A 56 25.61 27.87 -17.90
CA PRO A 56 24.42 27.06 -17.77
C PRO A 56 23.29 27.91 -17.13
N ALA A 57 22.27 28.24 -17.92
CA ALA A 57 21.20 29.12 -17.49
C ALA A 57 19.90 28.41 -17.15
N ILE A 58 19.62 27.25 -17.80
CA ILE A 58 18.38 26.53 -17.63
C ILE A 58 18.74 25.02 -17.61
N VAL A 59 18.11 24.27 -16.70
CA VAL A 59 18.11 22.80 -16.72
C VAL A 59 16.70 22.34 -17.05
N VAL A 60 16.54 21.67 -18.18
CA VAL A 60 15.28 21.03 -18.57
C VAL A 60 15.31 19.60 -18.07
N MET A 61 14.35 19.26 -17.22
CA MET A 61 14.17 17.91 -16.72
C MET A 61 12.91 17.28 -17.35
N SER A 62 13.01 16.06 -17.80
CA SER A 62 11.85 15.28 -18.22
C SER A 62 11.85 13.93 -17.51
N GLU A 63 10.69 13.53 -17.05
CA GLU A 63 10.43 12.19 -16.51
C GLU A 63 9.56 11.44 -17.53
N SER A 64 9.99 10.23 -17.86
CA SER A 64 9.30 9.33 -18.76
C SER A 64 8.52 8.27 -17.98
N SER A 65 8.49 7.04 -18.49
CA SER A 65 7.84 5.89 -17.87
C SER A 65 8.55 5.41 -16.61
N ASP A 66 7.81 4.70 -15.77
CA ASP A 66 8.37 3.89 -14.70
C ASP A 66 8.43 2.42 -15.17
N THR A 67 9.59 1.80 -15.08
CA THR A 67 9.72 0.36 -15.26
C THR A 67 9.68 -0.31 -13.89
N VAL A 68 8.71 -1.22 -13.69
CA VAL A 68 8.54 -1.98 -12.46
C VAL A 68 8.75 -3.45 -12.77
N THR A 69 9.86 -3.99 -12.30
CA THR A 69 10.20 -5.41 -12.42
C THR A 69 9.67 -6.16 -11.19
N ILE A 70 8.87 -7.18 -11.42
CA ILE A 70 8.19 -7.97 -10.39
C ILE A 70 8.64 -9.41 -10.52
N ASN A 71 9.34 -9.91 -9.52
CA ASN A 71 9.65 -11.33 -9.38
C ASN A 71 8.54 -11.98 -8.55
N ALA A 72 7.81 -12.88 -9.16
CA ALA A 72 6.61 -13.51 -8.60
C ALA A 72 6.72 -15.03 -8.59
N SER A 73 5.86 -15.70 -7.82
CA SER A 73 5.62 -17.14 -7.98
C SER A 73 5.09 -17.45 -9.38
N ALA A 74 4.97 -18.72 -9.73
CA ALA A 74 4.30 -19.11 -10.98
C ALA A 74 2.90 -18.47 -11.06
N LEU A 75 2.61 -17.84 -12.20
CA LEU A 75 1.33 -17.18 -12.43
C LEU A 75 0.33 -18.18 -13.00
N PRO A 76 -0.93 -18.15 -12.55
CA PRO A 76 -2.01 -18.87 -13.22
C PRO A 76 -2.20 -18.37 -14.67
N LEU A 77 -2.47 -19.27 -15.60
CA LEU A 77 -2.57 -18.92 -17.04
C LEU A 77 -3.71 -17.95 -17.34
N ASP A 78 -4.81 -18.01 -16.60
CA ASP A 78 -5.91 -17.05 -16.70
C ASP A 78 -5.50 -15.63 -16.29
N VAL A 79 -4.63 -15.52 -15.27
CA VAL A 79 -4.06 -14.23 -14.84
C VAL A 79 -3.08 -13.72 -15.89
N VAL A 80 -2.22 -14.59 -16.45
CA VAL A 80 -1.32 -14.22 -17.55
C VAL A 80 -2.10 -13.69 -18.74
N ALA A 81 -3.12 -14.42 -19.19
CA ALA A 81 -3.99 -14.00 -20.28
C ALA A 81 -4.62 -12.63 -20.02
N LYS A 82 -5.15 -12.43 -18.82
CA LYS A 82 -5.80 -11.18 -18.42
C LYS A 82 -4.83 -9.99 -18.44
N LEU A 83 -3.60 -10.18 -17.93
CA LEU A 83 -2.59 -9.12 -17.87
C LEU A 83 -1.98 -8.81 -19.23
N THR A 84 -1.79 -9.83 -20.08
CA THR A 84 -1.11 -9.68 -21.36
C THR A 84 -2.05 -9.43 -22.53
N GLY A 85 -3.35 -9.69 -22.36
CA GLY A 85 -4.36 -9.61 -23.41
C GLY A 85 -4.26 -10.77 -24.42
N GLN A 86 -3.83 -11.95 -23.97
CA GLN A 86 -3.84 -13.19 -24.73
C GLN A 86 -5.14 -13.97 -24.54
N ASP A 87 -5.43 -14.90 -25.42
CA ASP A 87 -6.66 -15.70 -25.37
C ASP A 87 -6.51 -16.88 -24.40
N TYR A 88 -7.46 -16.99 -23.47
CA TYR A 88 -7.55 -18.09 -22.52
C TYR A 88 -8.87 -18.82 -22.67
N ASP A 89 -8.82 -20.13 -22.84
CA ASP A 89 -10.00 -20.99 -22.87
C ASP A 89 -10.22 -21.63 -21.48
N PRO A 90 -11.25 -21.19 -20.74
CA PRO A 90 -11.52 -21.73 -19.41
C PRO A 90 -12.04 -23.18 -19.44
N ALA A 91 -12.52 -23.67 -20.58
CA ALA A 91 -13.01 -25.05 -20.70
C ALA A 91 -11.87 -26.07 -20.77
N THR A 92 -10.75 -25.68 -21.35
CA THR A 92 -9.57 -26.53 -21.51
C THR A 92 -8.40 -26.11 -20.62
N GLY A 93 -8.45 -24.91 -20.03
CA GLY A 93 -7.36 -24.33 -19.27
C GLY A 93 -6.15 -23.92 -20.13
N SER A 94 -6.34 -23.76 -21.44
CA SER A 94 -5.27 -23.46 -22.37
C SER A 94 -5.11 -21.96 -22.62
N LEU A 95 -3.87 -21.52 -22.75
CA LEU A 95 -3.49 -20.18 -23.17
C LEU A 95 -2.97 -20.25 -24.61
N VAL A 96 -3.49 -19.39 -25.48
CA VAL A 96 -3.02 -19.29 -26.87
C VAL A 96 -2.14 -18.03 -26.98
N GLU A 97 -0.88 -18.26 -27.26
CA GLU A 97 0.07 -17.17 -27.50
C GLU A 97 -0.06 -16.68 -28.95
N GLY A 98 -0.48 -15.42 -29.10
CA GLY A 98 -0.72 -14.82 -30.40
C GLY A 98 -0.71 -13.30 -30.35
N LEU A 99 -1.50 -12.67 -31.20
CA LEU A 99 -1.74 -11.23 -31.15
C LEU A 99 -2.41 -10.88 -29.82
N ARG A 100 -1.93 -9.81 -29.20
CA ARG A 100 -2.38 -9.38 -27.87
C ARG A 100 -3.33 -8.19 -27.99
N ASP A 101 -4.40 -8.22 -27.24
CA ASP A 101 -5.23 -7.03 -26.96
C ASP A 101 -4.68 -6.32 -25.73
N VAL A 102 -3.73 -5.42 -25.96
CA VAL A 102 -3.00 -4.75 -24.87
C VAL A 102 -3.92 -3.81 -24.10
N LYS A 103 -4.08 -4.09 -22.83
CA LYS A 103 -4.88 -3.31 -21.89
C LYS A 103 -4.00 -2.57 -20.90
N TYR A 104 -4.56 -1.51 -20.31
CA TYR A 104 -3.91 -0.79 -19.22
C TYR A 104 -4.37 -1.32 -17.87
N PHE A 105 -3.44 -1.39 -16.95
CA PHE A 105 -3.68 -1.83 -15.58
C PHE A 105 -3.16 -0.82 -14.56
N ALA A 106 -3.88 -0.72 -13.45
CA ALA A 106 -3.32 -0.22 -12.21
C ALA A 106 -2.77 -1.40 -11.40
N ILE A 107 -1.64 -1.22 -10.72
CA ILE A 107 -1.07 -2.21 -9.81
C ILE A 107 -0.97 -1.67 -8.39
N GLY A 108 -1.36 -2.50 -7.42
CA GLY A 108 -1.30 -2.19 -6.00
C GLY A 108 -0.43 -3.19 -5.24
N TYR A 109 0.32 -2.72 -4.26
CA TYR A 109 1.11 -3.56 -3.37
C TYR A 109 1.45 -2.80 -2.08
N GLN A 110 1.91 -3.53 -1.07
CA GLN A 110 2.40 -2.90 0.16
C GLN A 110 3.81 -3.35 0.48
N THR A 111 4.56 -2.46 1.12
CA THR A 111 5.95 -2.71 1.57
C THR A 111 6.05 -2.43 3.06
N LYS A 112 6.62 -3.36 3.82
CA LYS A 112 6.88 -3.19 5.25
C LYS A 112 8.22 -2.51 5.48
N LYS A 113 8.30 -1.76 6.56
CA LYS A 113 9.54 -1.17 7.08
C LYS A 113 10.04 -1.94 8.30
N THR A 114 11.30 -1.77 8.64
CA THR A 114 11.94 -2.45 9.80
C THR A 114 11.33 -2.06 11.14
N ASN A 115 10.72 -0.89 11.25
CA ASN A 115 10.01 -0.41 12.43
C ASN A 115 8.54 -0.85 12.51
N GLY A 116 8.05 -1.61 11.52
CA GLY A 116 6.67 -2.10 11.46
C GLY A 116 5.70 -1.25 10.65
N ASP A 117 6.08 -0.02 10.27
CA ASP A 117 5.25 0.81 9.40
C ASP A 117 5.08 0.17 8.01
N ILE A 118 3.99 0.50 7.36
CA ILE A 118 3.65 -0.01 6.03
C ILE A 118 3.55 1.14 5.04
N MET A 119 4.08 0.92 3.86
CA MET A 119 3.82 1.78 2.71
C MET A 119 2.86 1.09 1.77
N TYR A 120 1.73 1.73 1.50
CA TYR A 120 0.73 1.33 0.52
C TYR A 120 0.98 2.06 -0.79
N VAL A 121 0.95 1.33 -1.89
CA VAL A 121 1.25 1.88 -3.22
C VAL A 121 0.17 1.48 -4.21
N TRP A 122 -0.37 2.44 -4.96
CA TRP A 122 -1.05 2.24 -6.23
C TRP A 122 -0.27 2.92 -7.34
N ARG A 123 -0.07 2.21 -8.47
CA ARG A 123 0.41 2.78 -9.74
C ARG A 123 -0.73 2.70 -10.72
N TYR A 124 -1.11 3.84 -11.29
CA TYR A 124 -2.42 4.01 -11.89
C TYR A 124 -2.57 3.47 -13.31
N LYS A 125 -1.53 3.57 -14.13
CA LYS A 125 -1.65 3.24 -15.54
C LYS A 125 -0.36 2.67 -16.10
N GLY A 126 -0.43 1.48 -16.65
CA GLY A 126 0.69 0.85 -17.34
C GLY A 126 0.27 -0.45 -18.00
N THR A 127 1.20 -1.05 -18.71
CA THR A 127 1.01 -2.30 -19.43
C THR A 127 1.99 -3.35 -18.94
N PHE A 128 1.62 -4.62 -19.06
CA PHE A 128 2.50 -5.73 -18.76
C PHE A 128 3.13 -6.30 -20.04
N ASN A 129 4.39 -6.74 -19.94
CA ASN A 129 4.98 -7.63 -20.94
C ASN A 129 4.41 -9.06 -20.80
N VAL A 130 4.74 -9.95 -21.71
CA VAL A 130 4.62 -11.39 -21.49
C VAL A 130 5.61 -11.78 -20.40
N PRO A 131 5.20 -12.56 -19.38
CA PRO A 131 6.12 -12.96 -18.32
C PRO A 131 7.34 -13.70 -18.86
N ASP A 132 8.51 -13.37 -18.35
CA ASP A 132 9.70 -14.17 -18.60
C ASP A 132 9.66 -15.40 -17.68
N GLU A 133 9.94 -16.57 -18.22
CA GLU A 133 9.97 -17.82 -17.48
C GLU A 133 11.29 -18.56 -17.69
N THR A 134 11.69 -19.30 -16.67
CA THR A 134 12.85 -20.19 -16.73
C THR A 134 12.44 -21.56 -16.24
N ASN A 135 12.56 -22.56 -17.10
CA ASN A 135 12.26 -23.95 -16.77
C ASN A 135 13.56 -24.71 -16.56
N ILE A 136 13.75 -25.29 -15.39
CA ILE A 136 14.94 -26.07 -15.03
C ILE A 136 14.50 -27.50 -14.74
N THR A 137 15.33 -28.48 -15.14
CA THR A 137 15.11 -29.89 -14.81
C THR A 137 15.15 -30.09 -13.30
N GLU A 138 14.24 -30.90 -12.76
CA GLU A 138 14.26 -31.33 -11.37
C GLU A 138 15.54 -32.13 -11.10
N ASP A 139 16.23 -31.74 -10.04
CA ASP A 139 17.42 -32.42 -9.52
C ASP A 139 17.24 -32.74 -8.01
N ALA A 140 18.31 -33.16 -7.36
CA ALA A 140 18.27 -33.43 -5.92
C ALA A 140 18.17 -32.17 -5.05
N SER A 141 18.18 -30.97 -5.64
CA SER A 141 18.01 -29.70 -4.94
C SER A 141 16.51 -29.33 -4.80
N THR A 142 16.22 -28.43 -3.88
CA THR A 142 14.86 -27.88 -3.66
C THR A 142 14.65 -26.54 -4.39
N THR A 143 15.46 -26.25 -5.41
CA THR A 143 15.38 -24.99 -6.13
C THR A 143 14.12 -24.92 -6.98
N ALA A 144 13.28 -23.94 -6.71
CA ALA A 144 12.09 -23.64 -7.48
C ALA A 144 12.24 -22.29 -8.16
N ASN A 145 11.68 -22.14 -9.38
CA ASN A 145 11.73 -20.92 -10.14
C ASN A 145 10.38 -20.22 -10.14
N GLY A 146 10.41 -18.89 -10.06
CA GLY A 146 9.26 -18.03 -10.32
C GLY A 146 9.29 -17.45 -11.74
N GLN A 147 8.36 -16.56 -11.99
CA GLN A 147 8.27 -15.80 -13.24
C GLN A 147 8.56 -14.33 -12.98
N GLN A 148 9.06 -13.65 -14.02
CA GLN A 148 9.30 -12.22 -13.97
C GLN A 148 8.30 -11.49 -14.85
N LEU A 149 7.60 -10.51 -14.25
CA LEU A 149 6.74 -9.57 -14.94
C LEU A 149 7.43 -8.20 -15.01
N VAL A 150 7.31 -7.54 -16.13
CA VAL A 150 7.70 -6.14 -16.27
C VAL A 150 6.44 -5.31 -16.53
N TYR A 151 6.22 -4.34 -15.66
CA TYR A 151 5.15 -3.37 -15.81
C TYR A 151 5.74 -2.02 -16.20
N THR A 152 5.32 -1.49 -17.35
CA THR A 152 5.71 -0.15 -17.81
C THR A 152 4.61 0.84 -17.46
N GLY A 153 4.86 1.66 -16.44
CA GLY A 153 3.92 2.62 -15.89
C GLY A 153 4.09 4.01 -16.47
N ILE A 154 2.98 4.66 -16.77
CA ILE A 154 2.92 6.05 -17.26
C ILE A 154 1.99 6.89 -16.38
N SER A 155 2.04 8.21 -16.55
CA SER A 155 1.11 9.11 -15.89
C SER A 155 -0.29 8.98 -16.46
N THR A 156 -1.31 9.18 -15.62
CA THR A 156 -2.71 9.29 -16.08
C THR A 156 -2.90 10.52 -16.94
N SER A 157 -3.83 10.44 -17.91
CA SER A 157 -4.32 11.58 -18.67
C SER A 157 -5.28 12.43 -17.83
N HIS A 158 -6.06 11.75 -16.99
CA HIS A 158 -6.93 12.37 -16.00
C HIS A 158 -6.13 13.18 -14.98
N LYS A 159 -6.64 14.38 -14.67
CA LYS A 159 -6.07 15.25 -13.63
C LYS A 159 -6.93 15.17 -12.38
N PHE A 160 -6.37 14.60 -11.32
CA PHE A 160 -7.04 14.49 -10.03
C PHE A 160 -7.31 15.86 -9.42
N ALA A 161 -8.51 16.07 -8.90
CA ALA A 161 -8.96 17.36 -8.37
C ALA A 161 -8.07 17.87 -7.23
N LYS A 162 -7.63 16.97 -6.34
CA LYS A 162 -6.77 17.26 -5.19
C LYS A 162 -5.39 17.80 -5.57
N THR A 163 -4.86 17.40 -6.71
CA THR A 163 -3.51 17.78 -7.17
C THR A 163 -3.49 18.69 -8.37
N GLY A 164 -4.58 18.75 -9.15
CA GLY A 164 -4.69 19.45 -10.43
C GLY A 164 -3.83 18.84 -11.54
N LYS A 165 -3.28 17.64 -11.35
CA LYS A 165 -2.32 16.98 -12.25
C LYS A 165 -2.65 15.51 -12.42
N GLY A 166 -2.20 14.94 -13.55
CA GLY A 166 -2.10 13.50 -13.71
C GLY A 166 -1.09 12.90 -12.72
N ALA A 167 -1.23 11.64 -12.42
CA ALA A 167 -0.34 10.96 -11.48
C ALA A 167 0.12 9.60 -12.01
N LYS A 168 1.36 9.23 -11.73
CA LYS A 168 1.88 7.88 -11.97
C LYS A 168 1.48 6.93 -10.84
N ALA A 169 1.51 7.43 -9.59
CA ALA A 169 1.29 6.62 -8.41
C ALA A 169 0.76 7.44 -7.23
N LEU A 170 0.10 6.76 -6.31
CA LEU A 170 -0.17 7.21 -4.95
C LEU A 170 0.64 6.32 -4.00
N VAL A 171 1.38 6.95 -3.11
CA VAL A 171 2.13 6.27 -2.05
C VAL A 171 1.68 6.82 -0.71
N VAL A 172 1.27 5.93 0.18
CA VAL A 172 0.79 6.29 1.53
C VAL A 172 1.68 5.61 2.56
N ASP A 173 2.31 6.41 3.41
CA ASP A 173 3.13 5.95 4.52
C ASP A 173 2.31 5.98 5.82
N THR A 174 2.22 4.85 6.51
CA THR A 174 1.45 4.77 7.77
C THR A 174 2.21 5.30 8.99
N ALA A 175 3.48 5.69 8.87
CA ALA A 175 4.30 6.17 9.98
C ALA A 175 3.66 7.31 10.79
N LYS A 176 2.81 8.13 10.17
CA LYS A 176 2.08 9.22 10.83
C LYS A 176 0.60 8.93 11.04
N GLU A 177 0.11 7.80 10.56
CA GLU A 177 -1.28 7.37 10.67
C GLU A 177 -2.32 8.43 10.25
N LEU A 178 -2.00 9.24 9.22
CA LEU A 178 -2.83 10.36 8.78
C LEU A 178 -3.88 9.98 7.74
N ALA A 179 -3.72 8.84 7.09
CA ALA A 179 -4.62 8.36 6.05
C ALA A 179 -5.44 7.16 6.51
N ASN A 180 -6.71 7.10 6.07
CA ASN A 180 -7.51 5.89 6.24
C ASN A 180 -7.18 4.91 5.11
N VAL A 181 -6.48 3.83 5.45
CA VAL A 181 -6.05 2.78 4.50
C VAL A 181 -6.83 1.48 4.63
N SER A 182 -7.90 1.44 5.42
CA SER A 182 -8.66 0.22 5.72
C SER A 182 -9.23 -0.48 4.48
N ALA A 183 -9.56 0.27 3.44
CA ALA A 183 -10.12 -0.21 2.18
C ALA A 183 -9.21 0.08 0.97
N PHE A 184 -7.91 0.33 1.19
CA PHE A 184 -6.98 0.82 0.17
C PHE A 184 -6.90 -0.07 -1.07
N PHE A 185 -7.00 -1.38 -0.92
CA PHE A 185 -6.97 -2.36 -2.01
C PHE A 185 -8.35 -2.94 -2.37
N ALA A 186 -9.42 -2.49 -1.73
CA ALA A 186 -10.79 -2.91 -2.10
C ALA A 186 -11.21 -2.34 -3.48
N ALA A 187 -10.69 -1.16 -3.81
CA ALA A 187 -10.75 -0.52 -5.11
C ALA A 187 -9.43 0.20 -5.37
N VAL A 188 -9.20 0.68 -6.58
CA VAL A 188 -8.05 1.54 -6.86
C VAL A 188 -8.27 2.88 -6.19
N THR A 189 -7.59 3.10 -5.06
CA THR A 189 -7.67 4.37 -4.32
C THR A 189 -6.94 5.47 -5.06
N THR A 190 -7.65 6.51 -5.45
CA THR A 190 -7.07 7.69 -6.11
C THR A 190 -6.68 8.77 -5.08
N PRO A 191 -5.92 9.81 -5.47
CA PRO A 191 -5.67 10.95 -4.59
C PRO A 191 -6.96 11.61 -4.08
N ASP A 192 -8.02 11.61 -4.89
CA ASP A 192 -9.30 12.24 -4.54
C ASP A 192 -10.13 11.37 -3.57
N ASP A 193 -10.00 10.04 -3.64
CA ASP A 193 -10.69 9.09 -2.77
C ASP A 193 -10.02 8.90 -1.40
N LEU A 194 -8.71 9.18 -1.31
CA LEU A 194 -7.98 8.97 -0.08
C LEU A 194 -8.47 9.91 1.02
N ALA A 195 -9.19 9.37 1.97
CA ALA A 195 -9.69 10.07 3.14
C ALA A 195 -8.61 10.18 4.23
N ALA A 196 -8.67 11.25 5.00
CA ALA A 196 -7.89 11.35 6.23
C ALA A 196 -8.41 10.35 7.27
N ALA A 197 -7.50 9.83 8.11
CA ALA A 197 -7.90 9.04 9.27
C ALA A 197 -8.65 9.91 10.27
N THR A 198 -9.70 9.34 10.86
CA THR A 198 -10.44 10.03 11.91
C THR A 198 -9.70 9.87 13.24
N GLN A 199 -8.97 10.91 13.61
CA GLN A 199 -8.19 10.92 14.84
C GLN A 199 -9.06 11.22 16.07
N ARG A 200 -8.86 10.43 17.14
CA ARG A 200 -9.50 10.55 18.45
C ARG A 200 -8.47 10.88 19.50
N THR A 201 -8.90 11.55 20.55
CA THR A 201 -8.03 11.87 21.68
C THR A 201 -8.21 10.82 22.78
N VAL A 202 -7.10 10.31 23.31
CA VAL A 202 -7.09 9.47 24.51
C VAL A 202 -6.76 10.34 25.70
N THR A 203 -7.68 10.44 26.66
CA THR A 203 -7.45 11.11 27.94
C THR A 203 -7.20 10.06 29.00
N ILE A 204 -6.06 10.14 29.67
CA ILE A 204 -5.66 9.20 30.72
C ILE A 204 -5.61 9.93 32.04
N THR A 205 -6.38 9.49 33.03
CA THR A 205 -6.34 9.96 34.42
C THR A 205 -5.96 8.79 35.30
N GLN A 206 -4.78 8.88 35.90
CA GLN A 206 -4.27 7.85 36.80
C GLN A 206 -4.55 8.23 38.25
N GLY A 207 -5.24 7.35 38.97
CA GLY A 207 -5.51 7.51 40.39
C GLY A 207 -4.27 7.26 41.24
N ALA A 208 -4.23 7.89 42.43
CA ALA A 208 -3.12 7.72 43.39
C ALA A 208 -3.02 6.22 43.79
N GLY A 209 -1.79 5.69 43.78
CA GLY A 209 -1.54 4.28 44.15
C GLY A 209 -1.83 3.26 43.04
N THR A 210 -2.25 3.69 41.86
CA THR A 210 -2.42 2.81 40.68
C THR A 210 -1.28 2.97 39.67
N THR A 211 -1.01 1.91 38.91
CA THR A 211 -0.18 2.00 37.69
C THR A 211 -1.04 1.66 36.52
N LEU A 212 -1.12 2.56 35.53
CA LEU A 212 -1.92 2.40 34.33
C LEU A 212 -1.00 2.39 33.10
N THR A 213 -1.14 1.35 32.28
CA THR A 213 -0.42 1.22 31.00
C THR A 213 -1.44 1.04 29.88
N VAL A 214 -1.29 1.82 28.83
CA VAL A 214 -2.12 1.75 27.62
C VAL A 214 -1.22 1.50 26.42
N VAL A 215 -1.53 0.46 25.64
CA VAL A 215 -0.76 0.08 24.46
C VAL A 215 -1.70 -0.02 23.28
N LYS A 216 -1.36 0.67 22.17
CA LYS A 216 -2.08 0.65 20.93
C LYS A 216 -1.57 -0.49 20.04
N ASN A 217 -2.50 -1.24 19.44
CA ASN A 217 -2.23 -2.30 18.44
C ASN A 217 -1.15 -3.31 18.89
N GLY A 218 -1.11 -3.57 20.20
CA GLY A 218 -0.25 -4.59 20.83
C GLY A 218 1.17 -4.14 21.20
N SER A 219 1.66 -3.00 20.71
CA SER A 219 3.07 -2.63 20.95
C SER A 219 3.34 -1.14 21.18
N ILE A 220 2.50 -0.22 20.74
CA ILE A 220 2.77 1.21 20.76
C ILE A 220 2.22 1.82 22.06
N PRO A 221 3.08 2.34 22.96
CA PRO A 221 2.60 3.02 24.16
C PRO A 221 1.75 4.24 23.83
N VAL A 222 0.69 4.46 24.61
CA VAL A 222 -0.20 5.62 24.49
C VAL A 222 -0.14 6.45 25.75
N ALA A 223 0.20 7.71 25.59
CA ALA A 223 0.25 8.69 26.66
C ALA A 223 -1.05 9.52 26.74
N ASN A 224 -1.18 10.30 27.83
CA ASN A 224 -2.31 11.21 27.96
C ASN A 224 -2.29 12.29 26.87
N ASN A 225 -3.44 12.52 26.23
CA ASN A 225 -3.68 13.41 25.10
C ASN A 225 -3.09 12.93 23.76
N ASP A 226 -2.59 11.71 23.67
CA ASP A 226 -2.18 11.13 22.39
C ASP A 226 -3.38 10.97 21.44
N LYS A 227 -3.05 10.95 20.16
CA LYS A 227 -4.01 10.72 19.08
C LYS A 227 -3.98 9.25 18.66
N VAL A 228 -5.17 8.71 18.49
CA VAL A 228 -5.42 7.35 17.97
C VAL A 228 -6.46 7.43 16.87
N ASN A 229 -6.51 6.45 16.03
CA ASN A 229 -7.50 6.41 14.92
C ASN A 229 -8.71 5.58 15.31
N ASP A 230 -9.87 5.87 14.71
CA ASP A 230 -11.00 4.96 14.77
C ASP A 230 -10.59 3.57 14.26
N GLY A 231 -10.94 2.53 15.02
CA GLY A 231 -10.54 1.14 14.75
C GLY A 231 -9.25 0.68 15.43
N ASP A 232 -8.43 1.58 15.97
CA ASP A 232 -7.28 1.18 16.80
C ASP A 232 -7.71 0.36 18.01
N ARG A 233 -6.86 -0.56 18.43
CA ARG A 233 -7.09 -1.44 19.57
C ARG A 233 -6.21 -1.03 20.75
N LEU A 234 -6.83 -0.56 21.82
CA LEU A 234 -6.13 -0.15 23.02
C LEU A 234 -6.20 -1.27 24.07
N THR A 235 -5.06 -1.89 24.38
CA THR A 235 -4.94 -2.80 25.51
C THR A 235 -4.61 -1.99 26.75
N ILE A 236 -5.45 -2.09 27.76
CA ILE A 236 -5.41 -1.27 28.97
C ILE A 236 -5.12 -2.15 30.17
N THR A 237 -4.00 -1.92 30.85
CA THR A 237 -3.59 -2.70 32.03
C THR A 237 -3.49 -1.78 33.23
N VAL A 238 -4.13 -2.15 34.33
CA VAL A 238 -4.07 -1.46 35.63
C VAL A 238 -3.60 -2.41 36.73
N THR A 239 -2.75 -1.89 37.63
CA THR A 239 -2.37 -2.55 38.87
C THR A 239 -2.63 -1.61 40.06
N GLY A 240 -3.00 -2.18 41.20
CA GLY A 240 -3.31 -1.44 42.41
C GLY A 240 -4.70 -0.80 42.45
N GLY A 241 -5.63 -1.21 41.58
CA GLY A 241 -6.97 -0.65 41.54
C GLY A 241 -7.83 -1.16 40.40
N THR A 242 -8.84 -0.39 40.06
CA THR A 242 -9.79 -0.64 38.97
C THR A 242 -9.62 0.40 37.85
N VAL A 243 -10.13 0.10 36.65
CA VAL A 243 -10.11 1.03 35.51
C VAL A 243 -11.50 1.14 34.90
N THR A 244 -11.80 2.33 34.41
CA THR A 244 -12.99 2.59 33.58
C THR A 244 -12.56 3.16 32.23
N VAL A 245 -13.30 2.79 31.17
CA VAL A 245 -13.16 3.36 29.82
C VAL A 245 -14.49 3.99 29.47
N ASN A 246 -14.46 5.28 29.13
CA ASN A 246 -15.66 6.08 28.86
C ASN A 246 -16.73 5.94 29.97
N ALA A 247 -16.28 6.00 31.22
CA ALA A 247 -17.08 5.85 32.45
C ALA A 247 -17.72 4.46 32.64
N GLN A 248 -17.37 3.46 31.86
CA GLN A 248 -17.80 2.07 32.05
C GLN A 248 -16.67 1.23 32.66
N ALA A 249 -17.02 0.32 33.58
CA ALA A 249 -16.05 -0.59 34.16
C ALA A 249 -15.35 -1.42 33.08
N PHE A 250 -14.04 -1.54 33.20
CA PHE A 250 -13.21 -2.26 32.22
C PHE A 250 -12.25 -3.21 32.94
N PHE A 251 -12.01 -4.37 32.34
CA PHE A 251 -11.11 -5.37 32.92
C PHE A 251 -9.66 -5.08 32.52
N SER A 252 -8.78 -5.16 33.51
CA SER A 252 -7.33 -5.01 33.29
C SER A 252 -6.81 -6.09 32.31
N GLY A 253 -6.14 -5.68 31.25
CA GLY A 253 -5.62 -6.53 30.19
C GLY A 253 -6.55 -6.69 28.99
N ASP A 254 -7.80 -6.25 29.06
CA ASP A 254 -8.72 -6.27 27.94
C ASP A 254 -8.39 -5.21 26.89
N THR A 255 -9.01 -5.36 25.73
CA THR A 255 -8.81 -4.49 24.57
C THR A 255 -10.07 -3.69 24.25
N HIS A 256 -9.93 -2.35 24.20
CA HIS A 256 -10.96 -1.44 23.72
C HIS A 256 -10.72 -1.06 22.25
N VAL A 257 -11.74 -1.17 21.41
CA VAL A 257 -11.69 -0.72 20.00
C VAL A 257 -12.15 0.73 19.96
N VAL A 258 -11.32 1.59 19.41
CA VAL A 258 -11.58 3.04 19.33
C VAL A 258 -12.70 3.31 18.31
N SER A 259 -13.75 3.99 18.76
CA SER A 259 -14.86 4.46 17.92
C SER A 259 -15.29 5.89 18.25
N GLY A 260 -14.46 6.61 19.02
CA GLY A 260 -14.67 7.96 19.49
C GLY A 260 -13.54 8.38 20.41
N ASN A 261 -13.63 9.56 21.02
CA ASN A 261 -12.66 9.93 22.05
C ASN A 261 -12.72 8.94 23.22
N VAL A 262 -11.55 8.61 23.77
CA VAL A 262 -11.42 7.59 24.81
C VAL A 262 -10.97 8.27 26.11
N ALA A 263 -11.75 8.11 27.17
CA ALA A 263 -11.39 8.54 28.51
C ALA A 263 -11.10 7.30 29.38
N ILE A 264 -9.87 7.18 29.86
CA ILE A 264 -9.40 6.08 30.69
C ILE A 264 -9.10 6.62 32.07
N VAL A 265 -9.74 6.07 33.07
CA VAL A 265 -9.57 6.53 34.50
C VAL A 265 -9.27 5.29 35.36
N SER A 266 -8.16 5.34 36.12
CA SER A 266 -7.90 4.36 37.16
C SER A 266 -8.21 4.93 38.55
N THR A 267 -8.70 4.09 39.44
CA THR A 267 -8.99 4.42 40.85
C THR A 267 -8.37 3.35 41.74
N ALA A 268 -7.82 3.76 42.88
CA ALA A 268 -7.30 2.85 43.89
C ALA A 268 -8.40 1.87 44.33
N GLY A 269 -8.02 0.62 44.56
CA GLY A 269 -8.92 -0.42 45.07
C GLY A 269 -9.13 -0.36 46.58
#